data_c6aaeeb30e3ef01019f8ed75ea30c459
#
_entry.id   c6aaeeb30e3ef01019f8ed75ea30c459
#
_cell.length_a   1.000
_cell.length_b   1.000
_cell.length_c   1.000
_cell.angle_alpha   90.00
_cell.angle_beta   90.00
_cell.angle_gamma   90.00
#
_symmetry.space_group_name_H-M   'P 1'
#
loop_
_entity.id
_entity.type
_entity.pdbx_description
1 polymer ?
#
loop_
_entity_poly.entity_id
_entity_poly.type
_entity_poly.pdbx_seq_one_letter_code
_entity_poly.pdbx_strand_id
1 'polypeptide(L)'
;MQRRLGDQVVGICDSPVGLARRILTTLQRAGLAPADLGSLFDGDGRIHIGYSGLNHLGWLTSLNVDGVDVLPRLLERPDLIESFEEGRLFGADLVQALGAVPNEYLHYYYYSRDDLAADRKAEAPRGAFLEAQQNQFYTQAQHTDDVAGLWEATRLEREETYMATNREVSGEFERDEADLETGGYDKVALAIMHAIANDVPAELILNVANHGALPDLPDEAVVEVPCRVDGAGIHRLPTPALPDHARGLVVNAKYVEQRTIDAAVNHSRTAALLALSHHPLVD
;
A
#
# COMPACT_ATOMS: atom_id res chain seq x y z
N MET A 1 -5.35 18.85 -1.23
CA MET A 1 -4.77 19.43 -0.01
C MET A 1 -3.37 19.96 -0.30
N GLN A 2 -2.46 19.19 -0.85
CA GLN A 2 -1.08 19.59 -1.16
C GLN A 2 -0.96 20.82 -2.11
N ARG A 3 -1.81 20.94 -3.13
CA ARG A 3 -1.87 22.18 -3.97
C ARG A 3 -2.11 23.47 -3.20
N ARG A 4 -2.69 23.40 -1.99
CA ARG A 4 -2.98 24.60 -1.16
C ARG A 4 -2.00 24.80 -0.02
N LEU A 5 -1.45 23.72 0.52
CA LEU A 5 -0.63 23.71 1.72
C LEU A 5 0.84 23.35 1.43
N GLY A 6 1.16 23.01 0.17
CA GLY A 6 2.52 22.67 -0.26
C GLY A 6 3.09 21.46 0.49
N ASP A 7 4.38 21.47 0.70
CA ASP A 7 5.12 20.37 1.32
C ASP A 7 4.90 20.23 2.85
N GLN A 8 4.03 21.08 3.42
CA GLN A 8 3.61 20.94 4.83
C GLN A 8 2.61 19.79 5.06
N VAL A 9 2.11 19.17 3.99
CA VAL A 9 1.17 18.05 4.06
C VAL A 9 1.77 16.84 3.37
N VAL A 10 1.85 15.75 4.11
CA VAL A 10 2.23 14.42 3.61
C VAL A 10 1.08 13.45 3.80
N GLY A 11 0.88 12.58 2.82
CA GLY A 11 -0.02 11.44 2.98
C GLY A 11 0.74 10.22 3.46
N ILE A 12 0.09 9.41 4.28
CA ILE A 12 0.63 8.15 4.79
C ILE A 12 -0.21 6.98 4.28
N CYS A 13 0.45 5.86 4.00
CA CYS A 13 -0.16 4.58 3.69
C CYS A 13 0.62 3.48 4.41
N ASP A 14 -0.06 2.48 4.91
CA ASP A 14 0.56 1.35 5.60
C ASP A 14 0.85 0.17 4.67
N SER A 15 0.16 0.05 3.55
CA SER A 15 0.30 -1.06 2.60
C SER A 15 1.75 -1.30 2.15
N PRO A 16 2.53 -0.30 1.68
CA PRO A 16 3.90 -0.53 1.26
C PRO A 16 4.81 -1.01 2.39
N VAL A 17 4.55 -0.54 3.61
CA VAL A 17 5.29 -0.95 4.81
C VAL A 17 4.93 -2.38 5.19
N GLY A 18 3.66 -2.72 5.14
CA GLY A 18 3.16 -4.08 5.37
C GLY A 18 3.79 -5.07 4.40
N LEU A 19 3.77 -4.75 3.11
CA LEU A 19 4.40 -5.53 2.03
C LEU A 19 5.91 -5.74 2.30
N ALA A 20 6.67 -4.68 2.54
CA ALA A 20 8.10 -4.77 2.78
C ALA A 20 8.43 -5.62 4.02
N ARG A 21 7.62 -5.50 5.10
CA ARG A 21 7.78 -6.30 6.32
C ARG A 21 7.51 -7.77 6.06
N ARG A 22 6.45 -8.13 5.32
CA ARG A 22 6.14 -9.52 4.98
C ARG A 22 7.26 -10.16 4.16
N ILE A 23 7.76 -9.46 3.15
CA ILE A 23 8.89 -9.90 2.34
C ILE A 23 10.14 -10.09 3.20
N LEU A 24 10.50 -9.11 4.02
CA LEU A 24 11.68 -9.20 4.88
C LEU A 24 11.59 -10.37 5.86
N THR A 25 10.43 -10.54 6.51
CA THR A 25 10.18 -11.66 7.42
C THR A 25 10.30 -13.01 6.71
N THR A 26 9.76 -13.12 5.50
CA THR A 26 9.89 -14.32 4.66
C THR A 26 11.36 -14.64 4.35
N LEU A 27 12.13 -13.64 3.94
CA LEU A 27 13.56 -13.80 3.65
C LEU A 27 14.39 -14.14 4.89
N GLN A 28 14.07 -13.55 6.05
CA GLN A 28 14.71 -13.88 7.32
C GLN A 28 14.43 -15.34 7.73
N ARG A 29 13.19 -15.79 7.64
CA ARG A 29 12.82 -17.19 7.92
C ARG A 29 13.50 -18.17 6.99
N ALA A 30 13.75 -17.78 5.75
CA ALA A 30 14.48 -18.58 4.76
C ALA A 30 16.02 -18.50 4.89
N GLY A 31 16.54 -17.69 5.81
CA GLY A 31 18.00 -17.48 5.97
C GLY A 31 18.62 -16.67 4.83
N LEU A 32 17.82 -15.91 4.08
CA LEU A 32 18.25 -15.07 2.95
C LEU A 32 18.47 -13.60 3.34
N ALA A 33 18.05 -13.22 4.53
CA ALA A 33 18.30 -11.90 5.14
C ALA A 33 18.71 -12.09 6.62
N PRO A 34 19.53 -11.18 7.20
CA PRO A 34 19.89 -11.22 8.61
C PRO A 34 18.67 -11.17 9.53
N ALA A 35 18.72 -11.88 10.66
CA ALA A 35 17.62 -11.89 11.64
C ALA A 35 17.63 -10.65 12.56
N ASP A 36 18.75 -9.94 12.68
CA ASP A 36 19.01 -8.85 13.61
C ASP A 36 18.90 -7.46 12.94
N LEU A 37 18.02 -7.36 11.97
CA LEU A 37 17.76 -6.10 11.29
C LEU A 37 16.91 -5.20 12.14
N GLY A 38 17.07 -4.22 12.71
CA GLY A 38 16.20 -3.29 13.46
C GLY A 38 14.80 -3.08 12.85
N SER A 39 14.23 -1.93 13.06
CA SER A 39 12.94 -1.57 12.47
C SER A 39 13.09 -1.21 10.99
N LEU A 40 12.05 -1.48 10.19
CA LEU A 40 11.95 -0.98 8.81
C LEU A 40 12.01 0.55 8.71
N PHE A 41 11.71 1.23 9.81
CA PHE A 41 11.72 2.70 9.89
C PHE A 41 13.08 3.27 10.32
N ASP A 42 14.03 2.43 10.70
CA ASP A 42 15.33 2.92 11.14
C ASP A 42 16.05 3.56 9.95
N GLY A 43 16.37 4.84 10.08
CA GLY A 43 17.16 5.59 9.09
C GLY A 43 18.67 5.36 9.24
N ASP A 44 19.07 4.18 9.74
CA ASP A 44 20.46 3.79 9.95
C ASP A 44 21.17 3.30 8.66
N GLY A 45 20.41 3.18 7.57
CA GLY A 45 20.92 2.79 6.27
C GLY A 45 21.06 1.28 6.06
N ARG A 46 20.61 0.45 7.01
CA ARG A 46 20.67 -1.01 6.85
C ARG A 46 19.59 -1.56 5.93
N ILE A 47 18.42 -0.94 5.92
CA ILE A 47 17.28 -1.33 5.07
C ILE A 47 16.87 -0.16 4.19
N HIS A 48 16.82 -0.37 2.88
CA HIS A 48 16.27 0.59 1.94
C HIS A 48 15.25 -0.10 1.04
N ILE A 49 14.06 0.46 0.99
CA ILE A 49 12.94 -0.07 0.22
C ILE A 49 12.81 0.74 -1.07
N GLY A 50 13.03 0.08 -2.22
CA GLY A 50 12.71 0.66 -3.52
C GLY A 50 11.24 0.44 -3.84
N TYR A 51 10.49 1.53 -3.85
CA TYR A 51 9.06 1.51 -4.15
C TYR A 51 8.71 2.72 -5.02
N SER A 52 7.85 2.53 -6.00
CA SER A 52 7.39 3.61 -6.87
C SER A 52 5.97 3.40 -7.33
N GLY A 53 5.20 4.50 -7.34
CA GLY A 53 3.82 4.48 -7.80
C GLY A 53 2.97 5.62 -7.24
N LEU A 54 1.69 5.32 -7.11
CA LEU A 54 0.69 6.17 -6.46
C LEU A 54 0.14 5.43 -5.24
N ASN A 55 -0.58 6.13 -4.39
CA ASN A 55 -1.24 5.49 -3.26
C ASN A 55 -2.11 4.30 -3.71
N HIS A 56 -1.87 3.12 -3.15
CA HIS A 56 -2.49 1.85 -3.52
C HIS A 56 -2.21 1.36 -4.96
N LEU A 57 -1.38 2.02 -5.70
CA LEU A 57 -1.04 1.68 -7.08
C LEU A 57 0.46 1.82 -7.30
N GLY A 58 1.21 0.93 -6.67
CA GLY A 58 2.66 0.97 -6.67
C GLY A 58 3.29 -0.42 -6.55
N TRP A 59 4.59 -0.48 -6.78
CA TRP A 59 5.38 -1.72 -6.83
C TRP A 59 6.63 -1.60 -5.98
N LEU A 60 6.91 -2.64 -5.21
CA LEU A 60 8.21 -2.84 -4.56
C LEU A 60 9.16 -3.45 -5.60
N THR A 61 10.19 -2.70 -5.96
CA THR A 61 11.12 -3.03 -7.04
C THR A 61 12.52 -3.37 -6.57
N SER A 62 12.84 -3.06 -5.30
CA SER A 62 14.08 -3.49 -4.65
C SER A 62 13.92 -3.50 -3.14
N LEU A 63 14.68 -4.36 -2.47
CA LEU A 63 14.79 -4.39 -1.02
C LEU A 63 16.27 -4.56 -0.66
N ASN A 64 16.93 -3.46 -0.36
CA ASN A 64 18.34 -3.46 0.01
C ASN A 64 18.50 -3.72 1.50
N VAL A 65 19.28 -4.72 1.84
CA VAL A 65 19.63 -5.09 3.20
C VAL A 65 21.15 -5.12 3.32
N ASP A 66 21.70 -4.28 4.20
CA ASP A 66 23.14 -4.10 4.37
C ASP A 66 23.88 -3.89 3.03
N GLY A 67 23.28 -3.10 2.11
CA GLY A 67 23.83 -2.75 0.81
C GLY A 67 23.64 -3.78 -0.30
N VAL A 68 22.90 -4.87 -0.04
CA VAL A 68 22.61 -5.91 -1.03
C VAL A 68 21.12 -5.94 -1.33
N ASP A 69 20.74 -5.83 -2.60
CA ASP A 69 19.35 -6.06 -3.01
C ASP A 69 18.98 -7.54 -2.90
N VAL A 70 18.09 -7.85 -1.98
CA VAL A 70 17.65 -9.23 -1.69
C VAL A 70 16.37 -9.62 -2.44
N LEU A 71 15.69 -8.68 -3.11
CA LEU A 71 14.47 -8.96 -3.87
C LEU A 71 14.70 -10.01 -4.98
N PRO A 72 15.79 -9.99 -5.77
CA PRO A 72 16.02 -11.03 -6.77
C PRO A 72 16.05 -12.45 -6.20
N ARG A 73 16.55 -12.63 -4.96
CA ARG A 73 16.56 -13.93 -4.29
C ARG A 73 15.15 -14.44 -3.94
N LEU A 74 14.23 -13.52 -3.64
CA LEU A 74 12.81 -13.84 -3.46
C LEU A 74 12.20 -14.26 -4.79
N LEU A 75 12.44 -13.48 -5.85
CA LEU A 75 11.85 -13.70 -7.18
C LEU A 75 12.28 -15.03 -7.82
N GLU A 76 13.44 -15.58 -7.45
CA GLU A 76 13.90 -16.91 -7.86
C GLU A 76 13.19 -18.07 -7.14
N ARG A 77 12.36 -17.80 -6.14
CA ARG A 77 11.79 -18.79 -5.22
C ARG A 77 10.26 -18.71 -5.17
N PRO A 78 9.55 -19.42 -6.08
CA PRO A 78 8.09 -19.45 -6.08
C PRO A 78 7.48 -19.81 -4.72
N ASP A 79 8.10 -20.76 -4.00
CA ASP A 79 7.68 -21.19 -2.68
C ASP A 79 7.73 -20.06 -1.62
N LEU A 80 8.70 -19.17 -1.73
CA LEU A 80 8.79 -17.99 -0.84
C LEU A 80 7.82 -16.90 -1.26
N ILE A 81 7.61 -16.69 -2.56
CA ILE A 81 6.61 -15.74 -3.06
C ILE A 81 5.24 -16.13 -2.53
N GLU A 82 4.83 -17.38 -2.63
CA GLU A 82 3.53 -17.87 -2.18
C GLU A 82 3.41 -18.04 -0.66
N SER A 83 4.43 -17.68 0.10
CA SER A 83 4.40 -17.74 1.56
C SER A 83 3.91 -16.46 2.24
N PHE A 84 3.63 -15.39 1.51
CA PHE A 84 3.07 -14.15 2.04
C PHE A 84 1.86 -13.65 1.22
N GLU A 85 1.08 -12.74 1.77
CA GLU A 85 -0.25 -12.37 1.28
C GLU A 85 -0.25 -11.91 -0.18
N GLU A 86 0.58 -10.94 -0.57
CA GLU A 86 0.61 -10.43 -1.94
C GLU A 86 1.10 -11.50 -2.93
N GLY A 87 2.06 -12.31 -2.52
CA GLY A 87 2.51 -13.43 -3.35
C GLY A 87 1.42 -14.47 -3.63
N ARG A 88 0.57 -14.76 -2.64
CA ARG A 88 -0.62 -15.61 -2.81
C ARG A 88 -1.70 -14.95 -3.66
N LEU A 89 -1.92 -13.63 -3.49
CA LEU A 89 -2.90 -12.87 -4.27
C LEU A 89 -2.57 -12.87 -5.77
N PHE A 90 -1.31 -12.67 -6.12
CA PHE A 90 -0.91 -12.53 -7.53
C PHE A 90 -0.38 -13.80 -8.16
N GLY A 91 0.06 -14.77 -7.36
CA GLY A 91 0.74 -15.98 -7.80
C GLY A 91 2.19 -15.73 -8.19
N ALA A 92 3.04 -16.74 -7.99
CA ALA A 92 4.47 -16.64 -8.23
C ALA A 92 4.81 -16.29 -9.69
N ASP A 93 4.10 -16.88 -10.65
CA ASP A 93 4.36 -16.66 -12.08
C ASP A 93 4.20 -15.19 -12.48
N LEU A 94 3.14 -14.52 -12.00
CA LEU A 94 2.93 -13.10 -12.31
C LEU A 94 3.97 -12.23 -11.60
N VAL A 95 4.24 -12.45 -10.32
CA VAL A 95 5.24 -11.69 -9.56
C VAL A 95 6.63 -11.80 -10.22
N GLN A 96 7.03 -13.01 -10.64
CA GLN A 96 8.28 -13.23 -11.37
C GLN A 96 8.29 -12.51 -12.73
N ALA A 97 7.19 -12.59 -13.49
CA ALA A 97 7.08 -11.92 -14.78
C ALA A 97 7.14 -10.39 -14.67
N LEU A 98 6.58 -9.82 -13.59
CA LEU A 98 6.65 -8.40 -13.31
C LEU A 98 8.06 -7.96 -12.85
N GLY A 99 8.86 -8.85 -12.28
CA GLY A 99 10.15 -8.52 -11.68
C GLY A 99 10.04 -7.58 -10.47
N ALA A 100 8.86 -7.46 -9.88
CA ALA A 100 8.52 -6.58 -8.78
C ALA A 100 7.32 -7.15 -8.03
N VAL A 101 7.14 -6.77 -6.76
CA VAL A 101 5.96 -7.19 -5.98
C VAL A 101 4.94 -6.05 -5.99
N PRO A 102 3.74 -6.28 -6.58
CA PRO A 102 2.71 -5.27 -6.61
C PRO A 102 2.04 -5.09 -5.24
N ASN A 103 1.56 -3.87 -4.98
CA ASN A 103 0.68 -3.60 -3.85
C ASN A 103 -0.61 -4.42 -3.99
N GLU A 104 -1.19 -4.88 -2.88
CA GLU A 104 -2.37 -5.75 -2.88
C GLU A 104 -3.56 -5.18 -3.66
N TYR A 105 -3.75 -3.86 -3.65
CA TYR A 105 -4.85 -3.21 -4.37
C TYR A 105 -4.70 -3.26 -5.90
N LEU A 106 -3.51 -3.59 -6.42
CA LEU A 106 -3.34 -3.83 -7.86
C LEU A 106 -4.09 -5.07 -8.34
N HIS A 107 -4.57 -5.91 -7.43
CA HIS A 107 -5.43 -7.03 -7.76
C HIS A 107 -6.66 -6.58 -8.55
N TYR A 108 -7.30 -5.49 -8.16
CA TYR A 108 -8.44 -4.90 -8.89
C TYR A 108 -8.13 -4.51 -10.34
N TYR A 109 -6.87 -4.28 -10.69
CA TYR A 109 -6.46 -3.95 -12.04
C TYR A 109 -6.01 -5.17 -12.84
N TYR A 110 -5.28 -6.10 -12.23
CA TYR A 110 -4.79 -7.31 -12.90
C TYR A 110 -5.89 -8.35 -13.08
N TYR A 111 -6.83 -8.46 -12.12
CA TYR A 111 -7.91 -9.45 -12.07
C TYR A 111 -9.30 -8.79 -12.11
N SER A 112 -9.42 -7.61 -12.72
CA SER A 112 -10.64 -6.79 -12.68
C SER A 112 -11.93 -7.50 -13.07
N ARG A 113 -11.87 -8.44 -14.05
CA ARG A 113 -13.04 -9.20 -14.51
C ARG A 113 -13.45 -10.26 -13.49
N ASP A 114 -12.48 -10.92 -12.91
CA ASP A 114 -12.72 -12.00 -11.95
C ASP A 114 -13.19 -11.43 -10.61
N ASP A 115 -12.56 -10.34 -10.15
CA ASP A 115 -12.99 -9.58 -8.97
C ASP A 115 -14.43 -9.08 -9.13
N LEU A 116 -14.75 -8.47 -10.26
CA LEU A 116 -16.11 -8.00 -10.53
C LEU A 116 -17.12 -9.15 -10.57
N ALA A 117 -16.74 -10.32 -11.11
CA ALA A 117 -17.58 -11.49 -11.13
C ALA A 117 -17.80 -12.07 -9.73
N ALA A 118 -16.78 -12.07 -8.88
CA ALA A 118 -16.87 -12.49 -7.48
C ALA A 118 -17.73 -11.52 -6.65
N ASP A 119 -17.50 -10.22 -6.77
CA ASP A 119 -18.28 -9.18 -6.06
C ASP A 119 -19.78 -9.23 -6.44
N ARG A 120 -20.10 -9.53 -7.70
CA ARG A 120 -21.50 -9.69 -8.13
C ARG A 120 -22.18 -10.93 -7.56
N LYS A 121 -21.43 -11.94 -7.14
CA LYS A 121 -21.96 -13.16 -6.50
C LYS A 121 -22.06 -13.03 -5.00
N ALA A 122 -21.29 -12.13 -4.39
CA ALA A 122 -21.30 -11.89 -2.95
C ALA A 122 -22.71 -11.46 -2.50
N GLU A 123 -23.15 -11.96 -1.34
CA GLU A 123 -24.45 -11.61 -0.75
C GLU A 123 -24.59 -10.12 -0.47
N ALA A 124 -23.48 -9.46 -0.10
CA ALA A 124 -23.41 -8.03 0.15
C ALA A 124 -22.03 -7.47 -0.21
N PRO A 125 -21.97 -6.24 -0.74
CA PRO A 125 -20.70 -5.58 -0.98
C PRO A 125 -19.97 -5.28 0.34
N ARG A 126 -18.64 -5.20 0.30
CA ARG A 126 -17.79 -4.92 1.46
C ARG A 126 -18.26 -3.71 2.28
N GLY A 127 -18.73 -2.67 1.61
CA GLY A 127 -19.25 -1.47 2.28
C GLY A 127 -20.46 -1.75 3.18
N ALA A 128 -21.39 -2.60 2.74
CA ALA A 128 -22.55 -2.98 3.55
C ALA A 128 -22.16 -3.82 4.77
N PHE A 129 -21.19 -4.74 4.60
CA PHE A 129 -20.61 -5.47 5.73
C PHE A 129 -20.01 -4.53 6.78
N LEU A 130 -19.16 -3.59 6.35
CA LEU A 130 -18.52 -2.63 7.25
C LEU A 130 -19.54 -1.72 7.96
N GLU A 131 -20.58 -1.27 7.26
CA GLU A 131 -21.65 -0.48 7.86
C GLU A 131 -22.40 -1.26 8.94
N ALA A 132 -22.78 -2.50 8.65
CA ALA A 132 -23.45 -3.38 9.61
C ALA A 132 -22.57 -3.65 10.83
N GLN A 133 -21.31 -3.99 10.64
CA GLN A 133 -20.33 -4.24 11.69
C GLN A 133 -20.13 -3.01 12.60
N GLN A 134 -19.95 -1.83 12.01
CA GLN A 134 -19.78 -0.61 12.79
C GLN A 134 -21.02 -0.23 13.57
N ASN A 135 -22.21 -0.35 12.98
CA ASN A 135 -23.47 -0.11 13.68
C ASN A 135 -23.63 -1.05 14.87
N GLN A 136 -23.27 -2.32 14.69
CA GLN A 136 -23.28 -3.31 15.77
C GLN A 136 -22.29 -2.95 16.87
N PHE A 137 -21.05 -2.61 16.53
CA PHE A 137 -20.02 -2.18 17.47
C PHE A 137 -20.49 -1.00 18.32
N TYR A 138 -20.92 0.10 17.69
CA TYR A 138 -21.35 1.30 18.43
C TYR A 138 -22.60 1.05 19.27
N THR A 139 -23.49 0.15 18.88
CA THR A 139 -24.65 -0.24 19.68
C THR A 139 -24.22 -1.02 20.93
N GLN A 140 -23.34 -2.01 20.76
CA GLN A 140 -22.88 -2.85 21.86
C GLN A 140 -21.95 -2.09 22.81
N ALA A 141 -21.12 -1.18 22.32
CA ALA A 141 -20.22 -0.36 23.12
C ALA A 141 -20.94 0.53 24.15
N GLN A 142 -22.23 0.83 23.93
CA GLN A 142 -23.05 1.56 24.91
C GLN A 142 -23.51 0.71 26.09
N HIS A 143 -23.38 -0.61 26.01
CA HIS A 143 -23.95 -1.57 26.95
C HIS A 143 -22.93 -2.56 27.53
N THR A 144 -21.65 -2.41 27.22
CA THR A 144 -20.56 -3.25 27.73
C THR A 144 -19.59 -2.46 28.59
N ASP A 145 -19.07 -3.09 29.65
CA ASP A 145 -17.96 -2.54 30.44
C ASP A 145 -16.60 -2.81 29.79
N ASP A 146 -16.51 -3.78 28.87
CA ASP A 146 -15.30 -4.13 28.12
C ASP A 146 -15.36 -3.64 26.66
N VAL A 147 -15.29 -2.32 26.48
CA VAL A 147 -15.25 -1.71 25.15
C VAL A 147 -13.96 -2.05 24.40
N ALA A 148 -12.85 -2.22 25.10
CA ALA A 148 -11.57 -2.56 24.49
C ALA A 148 -11.58 -3.97 23.89
N GLY A 149 -12.09 -4.96 24.60
CA GLY A 149 -12.25 -6.33 24.09
C GLY A 149 -13.24 -6.40 22.92
N LEU A 150 -14.35 -5.65 23.00
CA LEU A 150 -15.29 -5.53 21.88
C LEU A 150 -14.64 -4.92 20.63
N TRP A 151 -13.84 -3.86 20.80
CA TRP A 151 -13.10 -3.25 19.69
C TRP A 151 -12.12 -4.23 19.05
N GLU A 152 -11.36 -4.95 19.86
CA GLU A 152 -10.37 -5.92 19.35
C GLU A 152 -11.05 -7.06 18.57
N ALA A 153 -12.16 -7.60 19.08
CA ALA A 153 -12.93 -8.61 18.36
C ALA A 153 -13.47 -8.08 17.02
N THR A 154 -13.99 -6.85 17.00
CA THR A 154 -14.49 -6.20 15.78
C THR A 154 -13.36 -5.94 14.78
N ARG A 155 -12.19 -5.54 15.26
CA ARG A 155 -11.00 -5.33 14.44
C ARG A 155 -10.54 -6.64 13.79
N LEU A 156 -10.42 -7.71 14.57
CA LEU A 156 -9.99 -9.02 14.06
C LEU A 156 -10.95 -9.54 12.98
N GLU A 157 -12.26 -9.48 13.21
CA GLU A 157 -13.25 -9.86 12.19
C GLU A 157 -13.10 -9.04 10.90
N ARG A 158 -12.80 -7.75 11.03
CA ARG A 158 -12.54 -6.87 9.88
C ARG A 158 -11.29 -7.28 9.11
N GLU A 159 -10.22 -7.63 9.82
CA GLU A 159 -8.97 -8.11 9.23
C GLU A 159 -9.13 -9.48 8.56
N GLU A 160 -9.80 -10.42 9.20
CA GLU A 160 -10.08 -11.74 8.63
C GLU A 160 -10.86 -11.67 7.32
N THR A 161 -11.79 -10.72 7.21
CA THR A 161 -12.62 -10.51 6.01
C THR A 161 -12.00 -9.53 5.01
N TYR A 162 -10.80 -8.99 5.29
CA TYR A 162 -10.13 -8.08 4.36
C TYR A 162 -9.77 -8.78 3.05
N MET A 163 -10.12 -8.16 1.91
CA MET A 163 -9.93 -8.68 0.56
C MET A 163 -10.46 -10.12 0.35
N ALA A 164 -11.52 -10.53 1.04
CA ALA A 164 -12.03 -11.88 0.98
C ALA A 164 -12.42 -12.31 -0.45
N THR A 165 -13.10 -11.45 -1.22
CA THR A 165 -13.45 -11.69 -2.63
C THR A 165 -12.23 -11.86 -3.52
N ASN A 166 -11.18 -11.06 -3.31
CA ASN A 166 -9.93 -11.17 -4.08
C ASN A 166 -9.20 -12.48 -3.77
N ARG A 167 -9.18 -12.88 -2.48
CA ARG A 167 -8.60 -14.17 -2.06
C ARG A 167 -9.36 -15.37 -2.62
N GLU A 168 -10.70 -15.27 -2.74
CA GLU A 168 -11.52 -16.28 -3.44
C GLU A 168 -11.08 -16.43 -4.89
N VAL A 169 -10.86 -15.33 -5.60
CA VAL A 169 -10.35 -15.32 -6.99
C VAL A 169 -8.97 -15.96 -7.08
N SER A 170 -8.11 -15.75 -6.09
CA SER A 170 -6.72 -16.23 -6.06
C SER A 170 -6.54 -17.64 -5.46
N GLY A 171 -7.62 -18.39 -5.19
CA GLY A 171 -7.55 -19.78 -4.75
C GLY A 171 -7.92 -20.05 -3.30
N GLU A 172 -8.74 -19.18 -2.68
CA GLU A 172 -9.31 -19.36 -1.34
C GLU A 172 -8.27 -19.66 -0.26
N PHE A 173 -7.43 -18.69 0.08
CA PHE A 173 -6.53 -18.83 1.22
C PHE A 173 -6.98 -17.98 2.42
N GLU A 174 -6.71 -18.45 3.62
CA GLU A 174 -6.90 -17.68 4.85
C GLU A 174 -5.69 -16.77 5.11
N ARG A 175 -5.90 -15.67 5.81
CA ARG A 175 -4.83 -14.79 6.26
C ARG A 175 -4.09 -15.44 7.43
N ASP A 176 -2.77 -15.37 7.41
CA ASP A 176 -1.93 -15.83 8.51
C ASP A 176 -2.00 -14.87 9.70
N GLU A 177 -1.61 -15.33 10.88
CA GLU A 177 -1.54 -14.51 12.08
C GLU A 177 -0.70 -13.24 11.86
N ALA A 178 0.39 -13.34 11.08
CA ALA A 178 1.23 -12.21 10.71
C ALA A 178 0.54 -11.19 9.79
N ASP A 179 -0.45 -11.63 9.01
CA ASP A 179 -1.27 -10.77 8.15
C ASP A 179 -2.35 -10.03 8.97
N LEU A 180 -2.79 -10.63 10.10
CA LEU A 180 -3.76 -10.04 11.02
C LEU A 180 -3.13 -9.01 11.97
N GLU A 181 -1.81 -9.03 12.14
CA GLU A 181 -1.09 -7.98 12.86
C GLU A 181 -1.21 -6.65 12.09
N THR A 182 -2.19 -5.87 12.46
CA THR A 182 -2.29 -4.50 11.97
C THR A 182 -1.16 -3.68 12.56
N GLY A 183 -0.72 -2.74 11.88
CA GLY A 183 0.24 -1.85 12.46
C GLY A 183 0.86 -1.05 11.36
N GLY A 184 0.01 -0.32 10.70
CA GLY A 184 0.46 0.51 9.67
C GLY A 184 0.41 1.96 10.03
N TYR A 185 -0.76 2.55 10.06
CA TYR A 185 -0.94 4.00 10.16
C TYR A 185 -0.39 4.61 11.45
N ASP A 186 -0.65 4.00 12.59
CA ASP A 186 -0.14 4.45 13.89
C ASP A 186 1.39 4.40 13.94
N LYS A 187 2.00 3.31 13.51
CA LYS A 187 3.45 3.14 13.48
C LYS A 187 4.11 4.13 12.52
N VAL A 188 3.56 4.30 11.31
CA VAL A 188 4.05 5.28 10.33
C VAL A 188 3.93 6.70 10.89
N ALA A 189 2.77 7.07 11.44
CA ALA A 189 2.55 8.39 12.02
C ALA A 189 3.50 8.66 13.18
N LEU A 190 3.65 7.72 14.11
CA LEU A 190 4.55 7.86 15.26
C LEU A 190 6.02 7.92 14.82
N ALA A 191 6.44 7.17 13.81
CA ALA A 191 7.80 7.24 13.26
C ALA A 191 8.10 8.63 12.69
N ILE A 192 7.17 9.21 11.91
CA ILE A 192 7.30 10.59 11.39
C ILE A 192 7.39 11.59 12.54
N MET A 193 6.47 11.52 13.50
CA MET A 193 6.45 12.43 14.65
C MET A 193 7.73 12.32 15.47
N HIS A 194 8.20 11.11 15.72
CA HIS A 194 9.46 10.86 16.46
C HIS A 194 10.67 11.42 15.70
N ALA A 195 10.75 11.16 14.39
CA ALA A 195 11.86 11.62 13.55
C ALA A 195 11.96 13.15 13.54
N ILE A 196 10.85 13.85 13.36
CA ILE A 196 10.82 15.31 13.34
C ILE A 196 11.11 15.90 14.72
N ALA A 197 10.48 15.35 15.78
CA ALA A 197 10.59 15.93 17.12
C ALA A 197 11.95 15.72 17.78
N ASN A 198 12.65 14.64 17.45
CA ASN A 198 13.91 14.26 18.09
C ASN A 198 15.12 14.35 17.16
N ASP A 199 14.92 14.75 15.91
CA ASP A 199 15.95 14.76 14.85
C ASP A 199 16.65 13.40 14.70
N VAL A 200 15.85 12.33 14.77
CA VAL A 200 16.30 10.94 14.55
C VAL A 200 15.81 10.49 13.20
N PRO A 201 16.71 10.25 12.23
CA PRO A 201 16.29 9.89 10.88
C PRO A 201 15.44 8.63 10.82
N ALA A 202 14.40 8.67 10.00
CA ALA A 202 13.58 7.51 9.62
C ALA A 202 13.43 7.44 8.10
N GLU A 203 13.40 6.22 7.55
CA GLU A 203 13.06 5.99 6.14
C GLU A 203 11.67 5.39 6.02
N LEU A 204 10.85 6.00 5.18
CA LEU A 204 9.43 5.69 5.04
C LEU A 204 9.00 5.83 3.58
N ILE A 205 7.98 5.08 3.18
CA ILE A 205 7.31 5.30 1.89
C ILE A 205 6.13 6.23 2.14
N LEU A 206 6.14 7.39 1.49
CA LEU A 206 5.20 8.46 1.77
C LEU A 206 4.60 9.03 0.48
N ASN A 207 3.39 9.57 0.60
CA ASN A 207 2.71 10.29 -0.47
C ASN A 207 3.10 11.77 -0.44
N VAL A 208 3.97 12.17 -1.36
CA VAL A 208 4.58 13.50 -1.45
C VAL A 208 4.45 14.08 -2.86
N ALA A 209 4.68 15.39 -3.00
CA ALA A 209 4.75 15.99 -4.34
C ALA A 209 5.88 15.37 -5.14
N ASN A 210 5.66 15.14 -6.44
CA ASN A 210 6.58 14.44 -7.33
C ASN A 210 7.93 15.14 -7.47
N HIS A 211 7.93 16.40 -7.85
CA HIS A 211 9.14 17.20 -8.11
C HIS A 211 10.23 16.40 -8.85
N GLY A 212 9.82 15.66 -9.88
CA GLY A 212 10.73 14.89 -10.72
C GLY A 212 11.11 13.50 -10.21
N ALA A 213 10.58 13.03 -9.07
CA ALA A 213 10.86 11.66 -8.59
C ALA A 213 10.42 10.59 -9.59
N LEU A 214 9.26 10.77 -10.23
CA LEU A 214 8.77 9.97 -11.35
C LEU A 214 8.67 10.86 -12.59
N PRO A 215 9.59 10.73 -13.55
CA PRO A 215 9.70 11.65 -14.70
C PRO A 215 8.47 11.69 -15.61
N ASP A 216 7.67 10.62 -15.63
CA ASP A 216 6.46 10.52 -16.46
C ASP A 216 5.26 11.32 -15.89
N LEU A 217 5.39 11.91 -14.71
CA LEU A 217 4.33 12.62 -14.00
C LEU A 217 4.68 14.09 -13.76
N PRO A 218 3.68 14.99 -13.72
CA PRO A 218 3.91 16.40 -13.38
C PRO A 218 4.54 16.59 -12.01
N ASP A 219 5.30 17.65 -11.82
CA ASP A 219 5.99 17.96 -10.55
C ASP A 219 5.03 18.12 -9.37
N GLU A 220 3.83 18.66 -9.61
CA GLU A 220 2.80 18.84 -8.59
C GLU A 220 1.95 17.59 -8.34
N ALA A 221 2.16 16.50 -9.09
CA ALA A 221 1.48 15.24 -8.83
C ALA A 221 1.90 14.67 -7.47
N VAL A 222 0.97 14.06 -6.75
CA VAL A 222 1.30 13.31 -5.54
C VAL A 222 1.69 11.89 -5.94
N VAL A 223 2.84 11.44 -5.47
CA VAL A 223 3.42 10.11 -5.75
C VAL A 223 3.78 9.42 -4.44
N GLU A 224 3.78 8.10 -4.45
CA GLU A 224 4.15 7.27 -3.31
C GLU A 224 5.56 6.72 -3.54
N VAL A 225 6.51 7.24 -2.75
CA VAL A 225 7.95 7.03 -2.98
C VAL A 225 8.73 7.01 -1.67
N PRO A 226 9.94 6.43 -1.64
CA PRO A 226 10.81 6.46 -0.48
C PRO A 226 11.18 7.88 -0.07
N CYS A 227 11.11 8.14 1.23
CA CYS A 227 11.45 9.42 1.85
C CYS A 227 12.28 9.20 3.11
N ARG A 228 13.20 10.13 3.36
CA ARG A 228 13.87 10.30 4.66
C ARG A 228 13.15 11.39 5.43
N VAL A 229 12.90 11.15 6.69
CA VAL A 229 12.28 12.10 7.62
C VAL A 229 13.26 12.35 8.77
N ASP A 230 13.50 13.61 9.10
CA ASP A 230 14.33 14.04 10.22
C ASP A 230 13.86 15.41 10.76
N GLY A 231 14.63 16.05 11.62
CA GLY A 231 14.30 17.35 12.18
C GLY A 231 14.18 18.49 11.17
N ALA A 232 14.75 18.34 9.96
CA ALA A 232 14.59 19.28 8.86
C ALA A 232 13.32 19.04 8.03
N GLY A 233 12.61 17.93 8.26
CA GLY A 233 11.36 17.58 7.60
C GLY A 233 11.45 16.32 6.74
N ILE A 234 10.74 16.34 5.61
CA ILE A 234 10.58 15.17 4.73
C ILE A 234 11.34 15.40 3.42
N HIS A 235 12.26 14.49 3.12
CA HIS A 235 13.13 14.55 1.95
C HIS A 235 12.95 13.28 1.11
N ARG A 236 12.63 13.43 -0.17
CA ARG A 236 12.56 12.28 -1.10
C ARG A 236 13.93 11.65 -1.24
N LEU A 237 13.97 10.35 -1.22
CA LEU A 237 15.15 9.56 -1.56
C LEU A 237 15.17 9.28 -3.08
N PRO A 238 16.33 8.86 -3.63
CA PRO A 238 16.38 8.34 -4.99
C PRO A 238 15.31 7.28 -5.19
N THR A 239 14.43 7.53 -6.17
CA THR A 239 13.26 6.68 -6.42
C THR A 239 13.54 5.78 -7.61
N PRO A 240 13.27 4.48 -7.54
CA PRO A 240 13.32 3.61 -8.72
C PRO A 240 12.38 4.11 -9.82
N ALA A 241 12.80 4.00 -11.07
CA ALA A 241 11.90 4.26 -12.19
C ALA A 241 10.69 3.32 -12.10
N LEU A 242 9.54 3.79 -12.59
CA LEU A 242 8.39 2.90 -12.75
C LEU A 242 8.77 1.74 -13.69
N PRO A 243 8.41 0.48 -13.33
CA PRO A 243 8.52 -0.62 -14.26
C PRO A 243 7.77 -0.32 -15.57
N ASP A 244 8.30 -0.74 -16.68
CA ASP A 244 7.71 -0.43 -18.00
C ASP A 244 6.23 -0.86 -18.11
N HIS A 245 5.90 -2.02 -17.54
CA HIS A 245 4.51 -2.52 -17.49
C HIS A 245 3.56 -1.65 -16.66
N ALA A 246 4.08 -0.90 -15.69
CA ALA A 246 3.31 -0.08 -14.74
C ALA A 246 3.01 1.32 -15.27
N ARG A 247 3.90 1.85 -16.13
CA ARG A 247 3.89 3.25 -16.59
C ARG A 247 2.54 3.69 -17.16
N GLY A 248 1.96 2.91 -18.07
CA GLY A 248 0.68 3.25 -18.69
C GLY A 248 -0.46 3.37 -17.68
N LEU A 249 -0.52 2.45 -16.72
CA LEU A 249 -1.55 2.45 -15.68
C LEU A 249 -1.39 3.66 -14.75
N VAL A 250 -0.15 3.93 -14.29
CA VAL A 250 0.15 5.04 -13.38
C VAL A 250 -0.18 6.40 -14.01
N VAL A 251 0.23 6.61 -15.26
CA VAL A 251 -0.05 7.87 -15.99
C VAL A 251 -1.55 8.07 -16.18
N ASN A 252 -2.27 7.00 -16.56
CA ASN A 252 -3.72 7.07 -16.74
C ASN A 252 -4.43 7.32 -15.40
N ALA A 253 -4.09 6.60 -14.34
CA ALA A 253 -4.68 6.81 -13.02
C ALA A 253 -4.42 8.24 -12.51
N LYS A 254 -3.22 8.77 -12.71
CA LYS A 254 -2.91 10.15 -12.34
C LYS A 254 -3.72 11.18 -13.15
N TYR A 255 -3.95 10.93 -14.43
CA TYR A 255 -4.85 11.77 -15.22
C TYR A 255 -6.27 11.77 -14.64
N VAL A 256 -6.80 10.60 -14.29
CA VAL A 256 -8.13 10.45 -13.67
C VAL A 256 -8.20 11.21 -12.35
N GLU A 257 -7.21 11.06 -11.46
CA GLU A 257 -7.15 11.80 -10.20
C GLU A 257 -7.18 13.31 -10.42
N GLN A 258 -6.39 13.82 -11.36
CA GLN A 258 -6.37 15.26 -11.67
C GLN A 258 -7.71 15.76 -12.20
N ARG A 259 -8.36 15.01 -13.09
CA ARG A 259 -9.71 15.36 -13.59
C ARG A 259 -10.75 15.30 -12.47
N THR A 260 -10.63 14.35 -11.54
CA THR A 260 -11.52 14.27 -10.36
C THR A 260 -11.35 15.50 -9.47
N ILE A 261 -10.11 15.90 -9.21
CA ILE A 261 -9.83 17.13 -8.44
C ILE A 261 -10.41 18.37 -9.14
N ASP A 262 -10.18 18.50 -10.45
CA ASP A 262 -10.70 19.62 -11.23
C ASP A 262 -12.25 19.65 -11.25
N ALA A 263 -12.88 18.48 -11.34
CA ALA A 263 -14.33 18.37 -11.26
C ALA A 263 -14.84 18.86 -9.91
N ALA A 264 -14.22 18.45 -8.82
CA ALA A 264 -14.64 18.82 -7.46
C ALA A 264 -14.37 20.31 -7.14
N VAL A 265 -13.18 20.81 -7.49
CA VAL A 265 -12.77 22.19 -7.15
C VAL A 265 -13.47 23.23 -8.01
N ASN A 266 -13.63 22.95 -9.30
CA ASN A 266 -14.19 23.88 -10.28
C ASN A 266 -15.64 23.59 -10.63
N HIS A 267 -16.30 22.64 -9.98
CA HIS A 267 -17.66 22.16 -10.29
C HIS A 267 -17.83 21.81 -11.78
N SER A 268 -16.79 21.22 -12.39
CA SER A 268 -16.74 20.95 -13.82
C SER A 268 -17.33 19.60 -14.19
N ARG A 269 -18.54 19.62 -14.80
CA ARG A 269 -19.15 18.41 -15.36
C ARG A 269 -18.29 17.74 -16.43
N THR A 270 -17.61 18.53 -17.27
CA THR A 270 -16.71 18.00 -18.31
C THR A 270 -15.53 17.26 -17.70
N ALA A 271 -14.91 17.81 -16.64
CA ALA A 271 -13.83 17.12 -15.94
C ALA A 271 -14.30 15.82 -15.26
N ALA A 272 -15.50 15.82 -14.67
CA ALA A 272 -16.11 14.61 -14.11
C ALA A 272 -16.34 13.52 -15.17
N LEU A 273 -16.87 13.90 -16.34
CA LEU A 273 -17.05 12.97 -17.45
C LEU A 273 -15.73 12.37 -17.93
N LEU A 274 -14.70 13.22 -18.10
CA LEU A 274 -13.37 12.77 -18.48
C LEU A 274 -12.72 11.85 -17.44
N ALA A 275 -12.90 12.13 -16.14
CA ALA A 275 -12.43 11.26 -15.09
C ALA A 275 -13.06 9.87 -15.19
N LEU A 276 -14.38 9.79 -15.29
CA LEU A 276 -15.10 8.51 -15.38
C LEU A 276 -14.77 7.74 -16.66
N SER A 277 -14.72 8.42 -17.83
CA SER A 277 -14.48 7.79 -19.12
C SER A 277 -13.04 7.27 -19.32
N HIS A 278 -12.09 7.70 -18.49
CA HIS A 278 -10.69 7.25 -18.56
C HIS A 278 -10.31 6.36 -17.38
N HIS A 279 -11.19 6.20 -16.39
CA HIS A 279 -10.88 5.36 -15.25
C HIS A 279 -10.83 3.88 -15.67
N PRO A 280 -9.72 3.16 -15.44
CA PRO A 280 -9.52 1.81 -15.97
C PRO A 280 -10.48 0.75 -15.40
N LEU A 281 -11.19 1.07 -14.29
CA LEU A 281 -12.18 0.19 -13.65
C LEU A 281 -13.63 0.66 -13.84
N VAL A 282 -13.88 1.64 -14.72
CA VAL A 282 -15.23 2.14 -15.05
C VAL A 282 -15.54 1.80 -16.50
N ASP A 283 -16.68 1.11 -16.73
CA ASP A 283 -17.23 0.77 -18.05
C ASP A 283 -17.99 1.96 -18.69
#